data_9960b76fa54dab25735aedadbcbb3678
#
_entry.id   9960b76fa54dab25735aedadbcbb3678
#
_cell.length_a   1.000
_cell.length_b   1.000
_cell.length_c   1.000
_cell.angle_alpha   90.00
_cell.angle_beta   90.00
_cell.angle_gamma   90.00
#
_symmetry.space_group_name_H-M   'P 1'
#
loop_
_entity.id
_entity.type
_entity.pdbx_description
1 polymer ?
#
loop_
_entity_poly.entity_id
_entity_poly.type
_entity_poly.pdbx_seq_one_letter_code
_entity_poly.pdbx_strand_id
1 'polypeptide(L)'
;YIRLENWPDEVKKENFTAIVVHSDIRRTGYFECSDETVNKLFKNIIWGQKSNFLDVPTDCPQRDERLGWTGDAQVFVRTASLNFDVKRFFKKWLRDLAADQGRDGCVPHVIPNIFDDMGGSSAWSDAAVICPWEIYRTYGDKKILEDQFDSMKAWIDWMRERSENGRRSGGSHFGDWLGLDSPEGSYKGSTPEDLIATAYYKYSTELFIKAAHALGRDVSEYENIPTEAATAFRREYMENGRVKNATQTGCVLALCFDITDDRAATAAQLNELVKRAGHIETGFVGTPYLLHALSDNGYAGTAYDLLLRREYPSWLYPISKGATTVWEHWDGIKPDGTMWSTDMNSFNHYAYGAVADWMYGAA
;
A
#
# COMPACT_ATOMS: atom_id res chain seq x y z
N TYR A 1 -13.58 22.61 -0.40
CA TYR A 1 -14.47 23.78 -0.56
C TYR A 1 -13.80 24.82 -1.44
N ILE A 2 -14.62 25.72 -2.03
CA ILE A 2 -14.14 26.87 -2.82
C ILE A 2 -14.58 28.11 -2.06
N ARG A 3 -13.63 29.03 -1.83
CA ARG A 3 -13.91 30.35 -1.26
C ARG A 3 -13.96 31.37 -2.39
N LEU A 4 -14.98 32.19 -2.38
CA LEU A 4 -15.17 33.29 -3.34
C LEU A 4 -15.00 34.62 -2.60
N GLU A 5 -14.20 35.50 -3.18
CA GLU A 5 -13.99 36.86 -2.67
C GLU A 5 -14.21 37.86 -3.80
N ASN A 6 -14.75 39.03 -3.45
CA ASN A 6 -14.96 40.13 -4.39
C ASN A 6 -15.79 39.77 -5.64
N TRP A 7 -16.76 38.86 -5.49
CA TRP A 7 -17.69 38.54 -6.58
C TRP A 7 -18.59 39.75 -6.87
N PRO A 8 -18.72 40.20 -8.15
CA PRO A 8 -19.37 41.46 -8.45
C PRO A 8 -20.89 41.45 -8.34
N ASP A 9 -21.49 40.27 -8.41
CA ASP A 9 -22.95 40.09 -8.49
C ASP A 9 -23.44 39.03 -7.50
N GLU A 10 -24.75 38.69 -7.54
CA GLU A 10 -25.28 37.53 -6.83
C GLU A 10 -24.64 36.24 -7.32
N VAL A 11 -24.10 35.44 -6.39
CA VAL A 11 -23.49 34.14 -6.69
C VAL A 11 -24.57 33.13 -7.05
N LYS A 12 -24.56 32.60 -8.28
CA LYS A 12 -25.45 31.55 -8.75
C LYS A 12 -24.69 30.27 -9.06
N LYS A 13 -25.32 29.11 -8.88
CA LYS A 13 -24.73 27.80 -9.17
C LYS A 13 -24.28 27.69 -10.62
N GLU A 14 -25.01 28.28 -11.53
CA GLU A 14 -24.77 28.30 -12.99
C GLU A 14 -23.53 29.08 -13.38
N ASN A 15 -22.99 29.92 -12.48
CA ASN A 15 -21.74 30.65 -12.71
C ASN A 15 -20.50 29.75 -12.64
N PHE A 16 -20.65 28.50 -12.18
CA PHE A 16 -19.52 27.59 -11.94
C PHE A 16 -19.65 26.30 -12.72
N THR A 17 -18.56 25.88 -13.30
CA THR A 17 -18.43 24.57 -13.94
C THR A 17 -17.30 23.80 -13.26
N ALA A 18 -17.60 22.66 -12.67
CA ALA A 18 -16.58 21.75 -12.15
C ALA A 18 -15.96 20.95 -13.30
N ILE A 19 -14.65 21.03 -13.44
CA ILE A 19 -13.90 20.27 -14.44
C ILE A 19 -13.11 19.17 -13.73
N VAL A 20 -13.35 17.92 -14.12
CA VAL A 20 -12.58 16.76 -13.65
C VAL A 20 -11.30 16.66 -14.48
N VAL A 21 -10.15 16.70 -13.81
CA VAL A 21 -8.84 16.60 -14.44
C VAL A 21 -8.13 15.36 -13.90
N HIS A 22 -7.65 14.50 -14.77
CA HIS A 22 -6.83 13.31 -14.44
C HIS A 22 -6.03 12.89 -15.67
N SER A 23 -5.01 12.03 -15.48
CA SER A 23 -4.30 11.40 -16.60
C SER A 23 -5.26 10.60 -17.46
N ASP A 24 -5.01 10.52 -18.78
CA ASP A 24 -5.82 9.74 -19.71
C ASP A 24 -5.59 8.23 -19.49
N ILE A 25 -6.28 7.69 -18.50
CA ILE A 25 -6.29 6.27 -18.13
C ILE A 25 -7.68 5.67 -18.38
N ARG A 26 -7.72 4.68 -19.27
CA ARG A 26 -8.97 4.02 -19.62
C ARG A 26 -9.43 3.09 -18.50
N ARG A 27 -10.69 3.20 -18.07
CA ARG A 27 -11.26 2.27 -17.11
C ARG A 27 -11.38 0.87 -17.69
N THR A 28 -10.94 -0.14 -16.94
CA THR A 28 -10.93 -1.56 -17.33
C THR A 28 -11.66 -2.45 -16.34
N GLY A 29 -11.74 -2.06 -15.07
CA GLY A 29 -12.38 -2.82 -14.01
C GLY A 29 -13.71 -2.26 -13.56
N TYR A 30 -14.65 -3.18 -13.30
CA TYR A 30 -15.99 -2.88 -12.82
C TYR A 30 -16.34 -3.88 -11.72
N PHE A 31 -17.02 -3.42 -10.70
CA PHE A 31 -17.50 -4.23 -9.59
C PHE A 31 -18.88 -3.73 -9.14
N GLU A 32 -19.77 -4.66 -8.88
CA GLU A 32 -21.09 -4.43 -8.31
C GLU A 32 -21.50 -5.63 -7.48
N CYS A 33 -22.16 -5.39 -6.35
CA CYS A 33 -22.71 -6.43 -5.49
C CYS A 33 -24.06 -5.98 -4.90
N SER A 34 -24.70 -6.84 -4.13
CA SER A 34 -26.02 -6.55 -3.53
C SER A 34 -25.98 -5.50 -2.40
N ASP A 35 -24.79 -5.17 -1.86
CA ASP A 35 -24.65 -4.15 -0.80
C ASP A 35 -24.29 -2.78 -1.41
N GLU A 36 -25.26 -1.84 -1.34
CA GLU A 36 -25.09 -0.50 -1.89
C GLU A 36 -23.99 0.31 -1.23
N THR A 37 -23.66 0.03 0.03
CA THR A 37 -22.57 0.72 0.73
C THR A 37 -21.21 0.23 0.23
N VAL A 38 -21.07 -1.06 -0.07
CA VAL A 38 -19.88 -1.62 -0.71
C VAL A 38 -19.73 -1.10 -2.13
N ASN A 39 -20.84 -0.98 -2.89
CA ASN A 39 -20.82 -0.35 -4.22
C ASN A 39 -20.38 1.12 -4.12
N LYS A 40 -20.78 1.82 -3.07
CA LYS A 40 -20.32 3.20 -2.82
C LYS A 40 -18.85 3.26 -2.46
N LEU A 41 -18.33 2.32 -1.65
CA LEU A 41 -16.90 2.18 -1.39
C LEU A 41 -16.12 2.03 -2.71
N PHE A 42 -16.55 1.12 -3.56
CA PHE A 42 -15.89 0.90 -4.85
C PHE A 42 -15.90 2.18 -5.72
N LYS A 43 -17.03 2.91 -5.78
CA LYS A 43 -17.09 4.22 -6.46
C LYS A 43 -16.12 5.23 -5.87
N ASN A 44 -15.97 5.27 -4.54
CA ASN A 44 -15.03 6.15 -3.85
C ASN A 44 -13.57 5.79 -4.18
N ILE A 45 -13.22 4.50 -4.28
CA ILE A 45 -11.91 4.03 -4.70
C ILE A 45 -11.58 4.50 -6.12
N ILE A 46 -12.54 4.36 -7.05
CA ILE A 46 -12.39 4.85 -8.43
C ILE A 46 -12.16 6.36 -8.49
N TRP A 47 -12.91 7.14 -7.70
CA TRP A 47 -12.74 8.58 -7.65
C TRP A 47 -11.44 9.01 -6.96
N GLY A 48 -11.04 8.31 -5.88
CA GLY A 48 -9.74 8.52 -5.24
C GLY A 48 -8.58 8.30 -6.19
N GLN A 49 -8.60 7.21 -6.95
CA GLN A 49 -7.58 6.95 -7.96
C GLN A 49 -7.54 8.03 -9.06
N LYS A 50 -8.69 8.40 -9.63
CA LYS A 50 -8.75 9.43 -10.67
C LYS A 50 -8.20 10.77 -10.22
N SER A 51 -8.58 11.21 -9.02
CA SER A 51 -8.21 12.53 -8.51
C SER A 51 -6.73 12.61 -8.09
N ASN A 52 -6.09 11.48 -7.82
CA ASN A 52 -4.68 11.41 -7.45
C ASN A 52 -3.76 11.03 -8.63
N PHE A 53 -4.27 10.41 -9.68
CA PHE A 53 -3.48 10.00 -10.83
C PHE A 53 -3.49 11.09 -11.91
N LEU A 54 -2.72 12.15 -11.65
CA LEU A 54 -2.47 13.26 -12.58
C LEU A 54 -0.97 13.43 -12.74
N ASP A 55 -0.41 12.88 -13.81
CA ASP A 55 1.01 12.83 -14.15
C ASP A 55 1.85 11.94 -13.23
N VAL A 56 1.68 12.05 -11.91
CA VAL A 56 2.27 11.20 -10.88
C VAL A 56 1.17 10.66 -9.95
N PRO A 57 1.40 9.52 -9.24
CA PRO A 57 0.43 8.99 -8.28
C PRO A 57 0.56 9.75 -6.96
N THR A 58 -0.05 10.94 -6.88
CA THR A 58 0.00 11.75 -5.65
C THR A 58 -0.78 11.09 -4.51
N ASP A 59 -0.29 11.20 -3.28
CA ASP A 59 -0.95 10.74 -2.07
C ASP A 59 -2.31 11.41 -1.84
N CYS A 60 -2.36 12.71 -2.06
CA CYS A 60 -3.54 13.55 -1.92
C CYS A 60 -3.53 14.70 -2.95
N PRO A 61 -4.71 15.20 -3.43
CA PRO A 61 -4.72 16.29 -4.41
C PRO A 61 -5.03 17.66 -3.82
N GLN A 62 -5.47 17.76 -2.56
CA GLN A 62 -6.17 18.93 -2.03
C GLN A 62 -5.39 19.77 -1.02
N ARG A 63 -4.24 19.30 -0.51
CA ARG A 63 -3.41 20.03 0.47
C ARG A 63 -2.02 20.31 -0.08
N ASP A 64 -1.20 21.07 0.63
CA ASP A 64 0.16 21.47 0.23
C ASP A 64 1.20 20.34 0.35
N GLU A 65 0.81 19.12 0.07
CA GLU A 65 1.63 17.95 -0.09
C GLU A 65 1.63 17.52 -1.56
N ARG A 66 0.66 16.75 -2.03
CA ARG A 66 0.47 16.37 -3.45
C ARG A 66 1.73 15.75 -4.06
N LEU A 67 2.31 14.78 -3.35
CA LEU A 67 3.57 14.15 -3.70
C LEU A 67 3.36 12.71 -4.18
N GLY A 68 4.21 12.28 -5.10
CA GLY A 68 4.22 10.89 -5.58
C GLY A 68 4.87 9.95 -4.56
N TRP A 69 4.22 9.73 -3.42
CA TRP A 69 4.70 8.85 -2.37
C TRP A 69 4.82 7.41 -2.87
N THR A 70 6.01 6.84 -2.72
CA THR A 70 6.32 5.48 -3.20
C THR A 70 5.58 4.41 -2.40
N GLY A 71 5.37 4.62 -1.10
CA GLY A 71 4.58 3.73 -0.25
C GLY A 71 3.14 3.59 -0.72
N ASP A 72 2.47 4.72 -0.92
CA ASP A 72 1.09 4.76 -1.43
C ASP A 72 0.98 4.09 -2.79
N ALA A 73 1.89 4.42 -3.70
CA ALA A 73 1.89 3.85 -5.04
C ALA A 73 2.04 2.33 -5.01
N GLN A 74 2.97 1.78 -4.21
CA GLN A 74 3.21 0.33 -4.18
C GLN A 74 2.07 -0.44 -3.53
N VAL A 75 1.44 0.06 -2.45
CA VAL A 75 0.33 -0.65 -1.80
C VAL A 75 -0.93 -0.66 -2.67
N PHE A 76 -1.06 0.27 -3.60
CA PHE A 76 -2.24 0.42 -4.42
C PHE A 76 -2.05 -0.03 -5.88
N VAL A 77 -0.83 -0.25 -6.37
CA VAL A 77 -0.53 -0.54 -7.78
C VAL A 77 -1.36 -1.70 -8.35
N ARG A 78 -1.62 -2.74 -7.55
CA ARG A 78 -2.43 -3.89 -7.96
C ARG A 78 -3.88 -3.46 -8.22
N THR A 79 -4.51 -2.80 -7.28
CA THR A 79 -5.86 -2.22 -7.42
C THR A 79 -5.92 -1.23 -8.58
N ALA A 80 -4.92 -0.34 -8.69
CA ALA A 80 -4.85 0.63 -9.78
C ALA A 80 -4.88 -0.05 -11.15
N SER A 81 -4.14 -1.15 -11.29
CA SER A 81 -4.01 -1.92 -12.53
C SER A 81 -5.28 -2.70 -12.91
N LEU A 82 -6.09 -3.07 -11.92
CA LEU A 82 -7.39 -3.72 -12.14
C LEU A 82 -8.46 -2.70 -12.52
N ASN A 83 -8.47 -1.54 -11.87
CA ASN A 83 -9.45 -0.48 -12.10
C ASN A 83 -9.32 0.18 -13.47
N PHE A 84 -8.07 0.46 -13.89
CA PHE A 84 -7.75 1.20 -15.12
C PHE A 84 -6.55 0.62 -15.85
N ASP A 85 -6.43 0.91 -17.15
CA ASP A 85 -5.18 0.69 -17.89
C ASP A 85 -4.15 1.76 -17.49
N VAL A 86 -3.36 1.43 -16.47
CA VAL A 86 -2.33 2.33 -15.91
C VAL A 86 -0.92 2.00 -16.40
N LYS A 87 -0.76 1.12 -17.38
CA LYS A 87 0.54 0.69 -17.87
C LYS A 87 1.43 1.88 -18.28
N ARG A 88 0.92 2.79 -19.10
CA ARG A 88 1.67 3.96 -19.59
C ARG A 88 1.99 4.94 -18.45
N PHE A 89 1.05 5.11 -17.53
CA PHE A 89 1.19 5.97 -16.37
C PHE A 89 2.35 5.50 -15.48
N PHE A 90 2.35 4.23 -15.08
CA PHE A 90 3.44 3.67 -14.26
C PHE A 90 4.77 3.58 -15.04
N LYS A 91 4.76 3.28 -16.33
CA LYS A 91 6.00 3.31 -17.15
C LYS A 91 6.66 4.70 -17.15
N LYS A 92 5.89 5.77 -17.15
CA LYS A 92 6.42 7.14 -17.02
C LYS A 92 6.98 7.36 -15.63
N TRP A 93 6.18 7.14 -14.59
CA TRP A 93 6.57 7.40 -13.22
C TRP A 93 7.76 6.55 -12.74
N LEU A 94 7.85 5.30 -13.16
CA LEU A 94 8.98 4.42 -12.84
C LEU A 94 10.29 4.85 -13.55
N ARG A 95 10.22 5.53 -14.70
CA ARG A 95 11.40 6.16 -15.30
C ARG A 95 11.89 7.33 -14.47
N ASP A 96 10.96 8.11 -13.92
CA ASP A 96 11.30 9.19 -13.00
C ASP A 96 11.92 8.62 -11.72
N LEU A 97 11.37 7.53 -11.17
CA LEU A 97 11.92 6.84 -10.01
C LEU A 97 13.37 6.36 -10.27
N ALA A 98 13.61 5.71 -11.40
CA ALA A 98 14.96 5.24 -11.75
C ALA A 98 15.95 6.40 -11.98
N ALA A 99 15.48 7.56 -12.46
CA ALA A 99 16.29 8.76 -12.64
C ALA A 99 16.64 9.45 -11.31
N ASP A 100 15.72 9.40 -10.34
CA ASP A 100 15.87 10.00 -9.00
C ASP A 100 16.55 9.07 -8.00
N GLN A 101 16.71 7.78 -8.34
CA GLN A 101 17.36 6.80 -7.47
C GLN A 101 18.80 7.20 -7.15
N GLY A 102 19.18 7.13 -5.88
CA GLY A 102 20.53 7.46 -5.43
C GLY A 102 21.62 6.61 -6.10
N ARG A 103 22.81 7.15 -6.22
CA ARG A 103 23.97 6.43 -6.81
C ARG A 103 24.36 5.18 -6.02
N ASP A 104 24.01 5.13 -4.73
CA ASP A 104 24.16 3.97 -3.85
C ASP A 104 23.01 2.95 -3.99
N GLY A 105 22.01 3.22 -4.82
CA GLY A 105 20.83 2.38 -5.02
C GLY A 105 19.63 2.73 -4.13
N CYS A 106 19.75 3.71 -3.23
CA CYS A 106 18.65 4.15 -2.38
C CYS A 106 17.50 4.72 -3.21
N VAL A 107 16.28 4.29 -2.93
CA VAL A 107 15.08 4.80 -3.59
C VAL A 107 14.44 5.89 -2.71
N PRO A 108 14.18 7.09 -3.26
CA PRO A 108 13.52 8.17 -2.54
C PRO A 108 12.12 7.80 -2.07
N HIS A 109 11.63 8.47 -1.04
CA HIS A 109 10.28 8.26 -0.51
C HIS A 109 9.20 8.87 -1.40
N VAL A 110 9.52 9.92 -2.16
CA VAL A 110 8.62 10.58 -3.12
C VAL A 110 9.28 10.70 -4.50
N ILE A 111 8.49 10.62 -5.55
CA ILE A 111 8.94 10.75 -6.93
C ILE A 111 8.00 11.72 -7.68
N PRO A 112 8.50 12.82 -8.24
CA PRO A 112 9.89 13.29 -8.23
C PRO A 112 10.45 13.58 -6.84
N ASN A 113 11.76 13.33 -6.65
CA ASN A 113 12.42 13.56 -5.37
C ASN A 113 12.59 15.05 -5.07
N ILE A 114 11.92 15.52 -4.02
CA ILE A 114 12.00 16.91 -3.56
C ILE A 114 12.60 17.05 -2.15
N PHE A 115 12.95 15.92 -1.52
CA PHE A 115 13.48 15.87 -0.16
C PHE A 115 14.97 15.53 -0.10
N ASP A 116 15.67 15.64 -1.23
CA ASP A 116 17.09 15.33 -1.39
C ASP A 116 17.44 13.90 -0.90
N ASP A 117 18.08 13.75 0.25
CA ASP A 117 18.62 12.46 0.73
C ASP A 117 17.61 11.57 1.50
N MET A 118 16.29 11.85 1.43
CA MET A 118 15.30 11.04 2.13
C MET A 118 14.84 9.83 1.33
N GLY A 119 15.29 8.64 1.73
CA GLY A 119 14.94 7.38 1.07
C GLY A 119 15.18 6.15 1.95
N GLY A 120 14.93 4.97 1.41
CA GLY A 120 15.31 3.69 2.01
C GLY A 120 14.34 3.09 3.02
N SER A 121 13.16 3.68 3.25
CA SER A 121 12.12 3.07 4.08
C SER A 121 11.54 1.83 3.41
N SER A 122 11.54 0.72 4.13
CA SER A 122 10.88 -0.50 3.67
C SER A 122 9.38 -0.27 3.47
N ALA A 123 8.78 -0.98 2.54
CA ALA A 123 7.42 -0.81 2.02
C ALA A 123 7.21 0.47 1.17
N TRP A 124 8.05 1.50 1.30
CA TRP A 124 8.05 2.68 0.42
C TRP A 124 8.99 2.48 -0.76
N SER A 125 10.27 2.38 -0.49
CA SER A 125 11.33 2.23 -1.50
C SER A 125 11.23 0.92 -2.28
N ASP A 126 10.53 -0.08 -1.77
CA ASP A 126 10.21 -1.33 -2.45
C ASP A 126 9.31 -1.14 -3.70
N ALA A 127 8.75 0.06 -3.89
CA ALA A 127 8.05 0.45 -5.11
C ALA A 127 8.91 0.23 -6.37
N ALA A 128 10.24 0.38 -6.26
CA ALA A 128 11.18 0.12 -7.36
C ALA A 128 11.11 -1.32 -7.90
N VAL A 129 10.66 -2.28 -7.08
CA VAL A 129 10.55 -3.70 -7.44
C VAL A 129 9.09 -4.12 -7.59
N ILE A 130 8.24 -3.75 -6.64
CA ILE A 130 6.84 -4.19 -6.60
C ILE A 130 6.04 -3.59 -7.76
N CYS A 131 6.20 -2.29 -8.04
CA CYS A 131 5.42 -1.66 -9.09
C CYS A 131 5.72 -2.23 -10.49
N PRO A 132 6.99 -2.32 -10.96
CA PRO A 132 7.25 -2.92 -12.28
C PRO A 132 6.82 -4.39 -12.36
N TRP A 133 6.94 -5.17 -11.28
CA TRP A 133 6.46 -6.54 -11.24
C TRP A 133 4.95 -6.63 -11.39
N GLU A 134 4.17 -5.84 -10.65
CA GLU A 134 2.70 -5.83 -10.73
C GLU A 134 2.19 -5.36 -12.10
N ILE A 135 2.84 -4.37 -12.71
CA ILE A 135 2.52 -3.94 -14.07
C ILE A 135 2.81 -5.06 -15.08
N TYR A 136 3.97 -5.74 -14.95
CA TYR A 136 4.27 -6.91 -15.79
C TYR A 136 3.24 -8.04 -15.59
N ARG A 137 2.93 -8.39 -14.34
CA ARG A 137 1.98 -9.44 -14.00
C ARG A 137 0.59 -9.18 -14.57
N THR A 138 0.17 -7.93 -14.61
CA THR A 138 -1.16 -7.53 -15.11
C THR A 138 -1.24 -7.47 -16.61
N TYR A 139 -0.22 -6.93 -17.28
CA TYR A 139 -0.28 -6.62 -18.71
C TYR A 139 0.61 -7.50 -19.59
N GLY A 140 1.44 -8.36 -19.03
CA GLY A 140 2.38 -9.24 -19.75
C GLY A 140 3.51 -8.51 -20.49
N ASP A 141 3.68 -7.21 -20.24
CA ASP A 141 4.67 -6.37 -20.92
C ASP A 141 6.05 -6.51 -20.29
N LYS A 142 6.87 -7.43 -20.82
CA LYS A 142 8.25 -7.66 -20.36
C LYS A 142 9.15 -6.42 -20.47
N LYS A 143 8.80 -5.49 -21.36
CA LYS A 143 9.61 -4.29 -21.59
C LYS A 143 9.73 -3.42 -20.33
N ILE A 144 8.71 -3.44 -19.46
CA ILE A 144 8.81 -2.71 -18.19
C ILE A 144 9.86 -3.31 -17.25
N LEU A 145 9.97 -4.64 -17.22
CA LEU A 145 11.00 -5.31 -16.42
C LEU A 145 12.40 -5.03 -16.99
N GLU A 146 12.54 -5.04 -18.33
CA GLU A 146 13.80 -4.69 -19.00
C GLU A 146 14.23 -3.27 -18.66
N ASP A 147 13.30 -2.30 -18.77
CA ASP A 147 13.54 -0.88 -18.54
C ASP A 147 13.87 -0.55 -17.07
N GLN A 148 13.35 -1.37 -16.13
CA GLN A 148 13.51 -1.14 -14.69
C GLN A 148 14.52 -2.08 -14.02
N PHE A 149 15.10 -3.02 -14.75
CA PHE A 149 15.93 -4.08 -14.16
C PHE A 149 17.10 -3.55 -13.33
N ASP A 150 17.81 -2.56 -13.84
CA ASP A 150 18.98 -1.99 -13.16
C ASP A 150 18.56 -1.23 -11.90
N SER A 151 17.43 -0.53 -11.92
CA SER A 151 16.86 0.13 -10.73
C SER A 151 16.42 -0.89 -9.68
N MET A 152 15.73 -1.98 -10.11
CA MET A 152 15.34 -3.07 -9.22
C MET A 152 16.58 -3.70 -8.55
N LYS A 153 17.60 -4.02 -9.36
CA LYS A 153 18.86 -4.60 -8.87
C LYS A 153 19.54 -3.69 -7.85
N ALA A 154 19.67 -2.41 -8.16
CA ALA A 154 20.32 -1.43 -7.30
C ALA A 154 19.61 -1.31 -5.93
N TRP A 155 18.27 -1.38 -5.90
CA TRP A 155 17.53 -1.41 -4.64
C TRP A 155 17.79 -2.69 -3.83
N ILE A 156 17.84 -3.86 -4.48
CA ILE A 156 18.15 -5.12 -3.79
C ILE A 156 19.59 -5.11 -3.24
N ASP A 157 20.55 -4.61 -4.01
CA ASP A 157 21.94 -4.45 -3.57
C ASP A 157 22.03 -3.51 -2.36
N TRP A 158 21.32 -2.38 -2.40
CA TRP A 158 21.26 -1.43 -1.29
C TRP A 158 20.71 -2.06 0.00
N MET A 159 19.67 -2.89 -0.09
CA MET A 159 19.13 -3.63 1.05
C MET A 159 20.13 -4.70 1.54
N ARG A 160 20.75 -5.43 0.62
CA ARG A 160 21.74 -6.48 0.91
C ARG A 160 22.92 -5.94 1.70
N GLU A 161 23.49 -4.81 1.31
CA GLU A 161 24.59 -4.15 2.01
C GLU A 161 24.25 -3.71 3.44
N ARG A 162 22.95 -3.49 3.73
CA ARG A 162 22.42 -3.04 5.01
C ARG A 162 21.69 -4.15 5.78
N SER A 163 21.93 -5.40 5.39
CA SER A 163 21.38 -6.60 6.03
C SER A 163 22.50 -7.43 6.63
N GLU A 164 22.25 -7.99 7.79
CA GLU A 164 23.20 -8.87 8.48
C GLU A 164 22.53 -10.21 8.79
N ASN A 165 23.18 -11.32 8.36
CA ASN A 165 22.66 -12.68 8.58
C ASN A 165 21.20 -12.86 8.12
N GLY A 166 20.84 -12.25 6.98
CA GLY A 166 19.49 -12.28 6.41
C GLY A 166 18.49 -11.29 7.06
N ARG A 167 18.86 -10.62 8.15
CA ARG A 167 18.02 -9.61 8.81
C ARG A 167 18.32 -8.22 8.27
N ARG A 168 17.26 -7.54 7.81
CA ARG A 168 17.32 -6.11 7.49
C ARG A 168 16.88 -5.33 8.74
N SER A 169 17.77 -4.49 9.28
CA SER A 169 17.50 -3.73 10.52
C SER A 169 18.11 -2.33 10.45
N GLY A 170 17.59 -1.45 11.28
CA GLY A 170 18.03 -0.05 11.36
C GLY A 170 17.62 0.78 10.14
N GLY A 171 17.95 2.06 10.19
CA GLY A 171 17.50 3.06 9.22
C GLY A 171 16.24 3.79 9.71
N SER A 172 15.76 4.72 8.89
CA SER A 172 14.50 5.42 9.15
C SER A 172 13.38 4.76 8.36
N HIS A 173 12.34 4.33 9.05
CA HIS A 173 11.18 3.69 8.45
C HIS A 173 9.88 4.39 8.87
N PHE A 174 8.86 4.33 7.98
CA PHE A 174 7.50 4.77 8.30
C PHE A 174 6.70 3.71 9.09
N GLY A 175 7.24 2.47 9.19
CA GLY A 175 6.55 1.38 9.86
C GLY A 175 5.23 1.01 9.18
N ASP A 176 4.26 0.49 9.95
CA ASP A 176 2.88 0.34 9.46
C ASP A 176 2.14 1.67 9.69
N TRP A 177 2.29 2.58 8.71
CA TRP A 177 1.80 3.95 8.78
C TRP A 177 0.30 4.00 9.01
N LEU A 178 -0.13 4.79 9.99
CA LEU A 178 -1.51 4.94 10.44
C LEU A 178 -2.16 3.63 10.92
N GLY A 179 -1.35 2.67 11.39
CA GLY A 179 -1.88 1.49 12.09
C GLY A 179 -2.62 1.91 13.35
N LEU A 180 -3.80 1.32 13.58
CA LEU A 180 -4.68 1.69 14.69
C LEU A 180 -4.21 1.15 16.05
N ASP A 181 -3.23 0.26 16.05
CA ASP A 181 -2.51 -0.23 17.23
C ASP A 181 -1.30 0.64 17.60
N SER A 182 -1.18 1.85 16.98
CA SER A 182 -0.06 2.74 17.21
C SER A 182 -0.02 3.23 18.67
N PRO A 183 1.19 3.35 19.27
CA PRO A 183 1.34 4.00 20.56
C PRO A 183 0.87 5.45 20.55
N GLU A 184 0.45 5.97 21.72
CA GLU A 184 0.02 7.35 21.86
C GLU A 184 1.09 8.33 21.34
N GLY A 185 0.67 9.26 20.49
CA GLY A 185 1.54 10.25 19.86
C GLY A 185 2.37 9.73 18.67
N SER A 186 2.16 8.48 18.24
CA SER A 186 2.80 7.90 17.05
C SER A 186 1.81 7.74 15.91
N TYR A 187 2.27 7.94 14.67
CA TYR A 187 1.55 7.55 13.44
C TYR A 187 1.89 6.13 12.97
N LYS A 188 2.89 5.50 13.59
CA LYS A 188 3.38 4.17 13.22
C LYS A 188 2.71 3.11 14.09
N GLY A 189 2.14 2.09 13.49
CA GLY A 189 1.61 0.93 14.19
C GLY A 189 2.66 0.20 15.03
N SER A 190 2.21 -0.66 15.94
CA SER A 190 3.06 -1.37 16.92
C SER A 190 3.95 -2.45 16.30
N THR A 191 3.77 -2.80 15.01
CA THR A 191 4.62 -3.80 14.33
C THR A 191 6.05 -3.28 14.25
N PRO A 192 7.06 -4.04 14.74
CA PRO A 192 8.46 -3.60 14.71
C PRO A 192 8.92 -3.26 13.28
N GLU A 193 9.59 -2.12 13.12
CA GLU A 193 10.09 -1.66 11.81
C GLU A 193 11.06 -2.66 11.18
N ASP A 194 11.93 -3.28 11.99
CA ASP A 194 12.87 -4.32 11.52
C ASP A 194 12.17 -5.61 11.06
N LEU A 195 11.01 -5.94 11.64
CA LEU A 195 10.17 -7.05 11.19
C LEU A 195 9.65 -6.76 9.79
N ILE A 196 9.07 -5.56 9.59
CA ILE A 196 8.58 -5.11 8.28
C ILE A 196 9.73 -5.10 7.28
N ALA A 197 10.88 -4.51 7.65
CA ALA A 197 12.05 -4.40 6.78
C ALA A 197 12.59 -5.77 6.33
N THR A 198 12.65 -6.74 7.25
CA THR A 198 13.11 -8.10 6.93
C THR A 198 12.11 -8.83 6.03
N ALA A 199 10.80 -8.65 6.28
CA ALA A 199 9.75 -9.22 5.42
C ALA A 199 9.82 -8.66 3.99
N TYR A 200 9.94 -7.35 3.83
CA TYR A 200 10.07 -6.72 2.51
C TYR A 200 11.39 -7.05 1.81
N TYR A 201 12.48 -7.20 2.54
CA TYR A 201 13.75 -7.66 1.97
C TYR A 201 13.60 -9.05 1.32
N LYS A 202 12.94 -9.98 2.01
CA LYS A 202 12.59 -11.29 1.43
C LYS A 202 11.71 -11.14 0.20
N TYR A 203 10.61 -10.41 0.33
CA TYR A 203 9.58 -10.33 -0.69
C TYR A 203 10.08 -9.63 -1.97
N SER A 204 10.71 -8.47 -1.82
CA SER A 204 11.24 -7.72 -2.97
C SER A 204 12.36 -8.48 -3.69
N THR A 205 13.25 -9.18 -2.95
CA THR A 205 14.28 -10.00 -3.59
C THR A 205 13.66 -11.16 -4.38
N GLU A 206 12.62 -11.80 -3.85
CA GLU A 206 11.91 -12.86 -4.57
C GLU A 206 11.24 -12.33 -5.86
N LEU A 207 10.63 -11.15 -5.82
CA LEU A 207 10.05 -10.53 -7.01
C LEU A 207 11.11 -10.15 -8.04
N PHE A 208 12.26 -9.65 -7.59
CA PHE A 208 13.40 -9.36 -8.46
C PHE A 208 13.91 -10.61 -9.17
N ILE A 209 14.08 -11.73 -8.44
CA ILE A 209 14.48 -13.03 -9.01
C ILE A 209 13.44 -13.49 -10.05
N LYS A 210 12.15 -13.41 -9.74
CA LYS A 210 11.07 -13.74 -10.69
C LYS A 210 11.12 -12.86 -11.95
N ALA A 211 11.43 -11.57 -11.81
CA ALA A 211 11.58 -10.66 -12.94
C ALA A 211 12.81 -11.03 -13.80
N ALA A 212 13.93 -11.34 -13.16
CA ALA A 212 15.15 -11.80 -13.84
C ALA A 212 14.92 -13.08 -14.65
N HIS A 213 14.24 -14.08 -14.04
CA HIS A 213 13.90 -15.32 -14.73
C HIS A 213 12.95 -15.07 -15.93
N ALA A 214 11.97 -14.15 -15.78
CA ALA A 214 11.09 -13.78 -16.88
C ALA A 214 11.85 -13.14 -18.06
N LEU A 215 12.99 -12.51 -17.78
CA LEU A 215 13.90 -11.90 -18.77
C LEU A 215 15.02 -12.84 -19.24
N GLY A 216 15.19 -14.02 -18.63
CA GLY A 216 16.30 -14.93 -18.90
C GLY A 216 17.65 -14.40 -18.43
N ARG A 217 17.69 -13.58 -17.39
CA ARG A 217 18.90 -13.02 -16.80
C ARG A 217 19.42 -13.89 -15.65
N ASP A 218 20.73 -14.04 -15.55
CA ASP A 218 21.38 -14.73 -14.44
C ASP A 218 21.36 -13.83 -13.18
N VAL A 219 20.88 -14.37 -12.09
CA VAL A 219 20.81 -13.74 -10.76
C VAL A 219 21.15 -14.76 -9.67
N SER A 220 22.00 -15.75 -9.98
CA SER A 220 22.38 -16.84 -9.07
C SER A 220 22.90 -16.34 -7.72
N GLU A 221 23.54 -15.16 -7.68
CA GLU A 221 24.02 -14.53 -6.44
C GLU A 221 22.92 -14.07 -5.48
N TYR A 222 21.66 -13.96 -5.94
CA TYR A 222 20.50 -13.51 -5.15
C TYR A 222 19.59 -14.66 -4.71
N GLU A 223 19.70 -15.85 -5.32
CA GLU A 223 18.76 -16.97 -5.15
C GLU A 223 18.59 -17.41 -3.68
N ASN A 224 19.63 -17.29 -2.87
CA ASN A 224 19.58 -17.71 -1.46
C ASN A 224 18.99 -16.64 -0.52
N ILE A 225 18.98 -15.36 -0.94
CA ILE A 225 18.59 -14.24 -0.07
C ILE A 225 17.17 -14.41 0.49
N PRO A 226 16.14 -14.79 -0.30
CA PRO A 226 14.79 -14.96 0.24
C PRO A 226 14.72 -16.02 1.34
N THR A 227 15.47 -17.12 1.19
CA THR A 227 15.53 -18.19 2.19
C THR A 227 16.27 -17.75 3.46
N GLU A 228 17.37 -17.02 3.31
CA GLU A 228 18.13 -16.45 4.43
C GLU A 228 17.30 -15.42 5.20
N ALA A 229 16.61 -14.51 4.50
CA ALA A 229 15.75 -13.51 5.10
C ALA A 229 14.54 -14.14 5.81
N ALA A 230 13.89 -15.14 5.21
CA ALA A 230 12.80 -15.86 5.84
C ALA A 230 13.28 -16.62 7.10
N THR A 231 14.48 -17.20 7.06
CA THR A 231 15.08 -17.89 8.22
C THR A 231 15.41 -16.90 9.33
N ALA A 232 15.97 -15.72 8.99
CA ALA A 232 16.23 -14.67 9.96
C ALA A 232 14.92 -14.14 10.58
N PHE A 233 13.90 -13.91 9.77
CA PHE A 233 12.58 -13.50 10.26
C PHE A 233 12.01 -14.51 11.25
N ARG A 234 11.99 -15.81 10.92
CA ARG A 234 11.49 -16.86 11.83
C ARG A 234 12.26 -16.91 13.13
N ARG A 235 13.60 -16.87 13.08
CA ARG A 235 14.46 -16.86 14.26
C ARG A 235 14.17 -15.70 15.20
N GLU A 236 14.05 -14.50 14.67
CA GLU A 236 13.92 -13.26 15.46
C GLU A 236 12.49 -13.02 15.93
N TYR A 237 11.50 -13.23 15.03
CA TYR A 237 10.14 -12.73 15.22
C TYR A 237 9.09 -13.84 15.37
N MET A 238 9.45 -15.12 15.26
CA MET A 238 8.49 -16.22 15.40
C MET A 238 8.89 -17.19 16.50
N GLU A 239 7.88 -17.88 17.04
CA GLU A 239 8.03 -18.99 17.99
C GLU A 239 6.86 -19.95 17.82
N ASN A 240 7.15 -21.26 17.63
CA ASN A 240 6.13 -22.30 17.45
C ASN A 240 5.10 -21.98 16.35
N GLY A 241 5.55 -21.46 15.20
CA GLY A 241 4.68 -21.09 14.08
C GLY A 241 3.85 -19.82 14.30
N ARG A 242 4.07 -19.09 15.39
CA ARG A 242 3.35 -17.85 15.73
C ARG A 242 4.29 -16.65 15.79
N VAL A 243 3.79 -15.49 15.44
CA VAL A 243 4.55 -14.23 15.55
C VAL A 243 4.64 -13.81 17.01
N LYS A 244 5.85 -13.51 17.49
CA LYS A 244 6.09 -12.98 18.84
C LYS A 244 5.56 -11.55 18.95
N ASN A 245 4.99 -11.18 20.09
CA ASN A 245 4.39 -9.85 20.29
C ASN A 245 3.49 -9.46 19.10
N ALA A 246 2.61 -10.40 18.74
CA ALA A 246 1.89 -10.38 17.47
C ALA A 246 0.99 -9.17 17.28
N THR A 247 1.12 -8.56 16.13
CA THR A 247 0.21 -7.58 15.55
C THR A 247 -0.50 -8.18 14.34
N GLN A 248 -1.64 -7.60 13.93
CA GLN A 248 -2.30 -8.05 12.70
C GLN A 248 -1.35 -7.95 11.51
N THR A 249 -0.64 -6.84 11.35
CA THR A 249 0.33 -6.63 10.25
C THR A 249 1.47 -7.62 10.26
N GLY A 250 2.06 -7.93 11.42
CA GLY A 250 3.14 -8.92 11.52
C GLY A 250 2.70 -10.31 11.03
N CYS A 251 1.50 -10.76 11.42
CA CYS A 251 0.93 -12.01 10.94
C CYS A 251 0.60 -11.97 9.44
N VAL A 252 0.05 -10.87 8.95
CA VAL A 252 -0.27 -10.66 7.54
C VAL A 252 0.98 -10.79 6.67
N LEU A 253 2.07 -10.11 7.03
CA LEU A 253 3.33 -10.18 6.27
C LEU A 253 3.93 -11.59 6.31
N ALA A 254 3.91 -12.27 7.45
CA ALA A 254 4.41 -13.64 7.56
C ALA A 254 3.64 -14.61 6.65
N LEU A 255 2.33 -14.43 6.49
CA LEU A 255 1.47 -15.24 5.62
C LEU A 255 1.61 -14.88 4.14
N CYS A 256 1.43 -13.60 3.78
CA CYS A 256 1.33 -13.17 2.39
C CYS A 256 2.68 -13.17 1.68
N PHE A 257 3.77 -13.01 2.41
CA PHE A 257 5.13 -13.09 1.86
C PHE A 257 5.76 -14.49 2.00
N ASP A 258 4.97 -15.49 2.37
CA ASP A 258 5.40 -16.89 2.49
C ASP A 258 6.66 -17.06 3.37
N ILE A 259 6.62 -16.47 4.56
CA ILE A 259 7.73 -16.49 5.52
C ILE A 259 7.55 -17.58 6.59
N THR A 260 6.31 -17.74 7.07
CA THR A 260 6.00 -18.71 8.13
C THR A 260 6.20 -20.16 7.67
N ASP A 261 6.69 -21.00 8.57
CA ASP A 261 6.78 -22.45 8.40
C ASP A 261 5.54 -23.21 8.89
N ASP A 262 4.64 -22.52 9.62
CA ASP A 262 3.33 -23.05 10.04
C ASP A 262 2.22 -22.04 9.70
N ARG A 263 1.74 -22.11 8.46
CA ARG A 263 0.67 -21.23 7.97
C ARG A 263 -0.61 -21.33 8.78
N ALA A 264 -0.95 -22.54 9.25
CA ALA A 264 -2.17 -22.76 10.01
C ALA A 264 -2.11 -22.07 11.38
N ALA A 265 -1.00 -22.20 12.09
CA ALA A 265 -0.79 -21.55 13.39
C ALA A 265 -0.76 -20.01 13.26
N THR A 266 -0.06 -19.48 12.24
CA THR A 266 0.01 -18.04 12.00
C THR A 266 -1.37 -17.45 11.58
N ALA A 267 -2.11 -18.17 10.72
CA ALA A 267 -3.44 -17.74 10.29
C ALA A 267 -4.47 -17.79 11.42
N ALA A 268 -4.42 -18.83 12.26
CA ALA A 268 -5.23 -18.90 13.47
C ALA A 268 -4.92 -17.71 14.41
N GLN A 269 -3.66 -17.37 14.58
CA GLN A 269 -3.24 -16.22 15.37
C GLN A 269 -3.78 -14.90 14.81
N LEU A 270 -3.69 -14.68 13.49
CA LEU A 270 -4.26 -13.51 12.84
C LEU A 270 -5.78 -13.40 13.10
N ASN A 271 -6.50 -14.51 12.90
CA ASN A 271 -7.94 -14.54 13.14
C ASN A 271 -8.30 -14.28 14.62
N GLU A 272 -7.53 -14.80 15.57
CA GLU A 272 -7.67 -14.53 17.01
C GLU A 272 -7.48 -13.02 17.30
N LEU A 273 -6.45 -12.38 16.71
CA LEU A 273 -6.18 -10.95 16.86
C LEU A 273 -7.35 -10.12 16.33
N VAL A 274 -7.80 -10.41 15.12
CA VAL A 274 -8.93 -9.70 14.49
C VAL A 274 -10.20 -9.86 15.32
N LYS A 275 -10.53 -11.05 15.77
CA LYS A 275 -11.71 -11.29 16.60
C LYS A 275 -11.63 -10.63 17.97
N ARG A 276 -10.45 -10.57 18.57
CA ARG A 276 -10.23 -9.89 19.85
C ARG A 276 -10.39 -8.39 19.73
N ALA A 277 -9.84 -7.77 18.68
CA ALA A 277 -10.00 -6.35 18.39
C ALA A 277 -11.44 -6.04 17.95
N GLY A 278 -12.09 -6.96 17.25
CA GLY A 278 -13.39 -6.77 16.62
C GLY A 278 -13.33 -5.88 15.37
N HIS A 279 -12.14 -5.48 14.95
CA HIS A 279 -11.92 -4.58 13.81
C HIS A 279 -10.50 -4.70 13.24
N ILE A 280 -10.25 -3.97 12.16
CA ILE A 280 -8.93 -3.77 11.55
C ILE A 280 -8.05 -2.93 12.47
N GLU A 281 -6.78 -3.33 12.63
CA GLU A 281 -5.75 -2.57 13.33
C GLU A 281 -4.56 -2.22 12.43
N THR A 282 -4.53 -2.76 11.20
CA THR A 282 -3.46 -2.54 10.24
C THR A 282 -3.45 -1.12 9.68
N GLY A 283 -2.26 -0.63 9.38
CA GLY A 283 -2.02 0.60 8.63
C GLY A 283 -1.82 0.34 7.12
N PHE A 284 -1.06 1.20 6.45
CA PHE A 284 -0.82 1.13 4.99
C PHE A 284 -0.14 -0.16 4.56
N VAL A 285 0.75 -0.72 5.40
CA VAL A 285 1.55 -1.91 5.07
C VAL A 285 0.73 -3.19 5.20
N GLY A 286 -0.08 -3.32 6.24
CA GLY A 286 -0.85 -4.54 6.49
C GLY A 286 -2.18 -4.60 5.76
N THR A 287 -2.88 -3.47 5.61
CA THR A 287 -4.24 -3.41 5.06
C THR A 287 -4.41 -4.02 3.67
N PRO A 288 -3.50 -3.82 2.68
CA PRO A 288 -3.64 -4.39 1.34
C PRO A 288 -3.72 -5.92 1.34
N TYR A 289 -3.09 -6.55 2.31
CA TYR A 289 -2.93 -8.01 2.39
C TYR A 289 -3.85 -8.68 3.41
N LEU A 290 -4.48 -7.92 4.33
CA LEU A 290 -5.22 -8.47 5.47
C LEU A 290 -6.34 -9.44 5.07
N LEU A 291 -7.20 -9.02 4.13
CA LEU A 291 -8.32 -9.85 3.72
C LEU A 291 -7.87 -11.08 2.92
N HIS A 292 -6.80 -10.96 2.12
CA HIS A 292 -6.13 -12.11 1.46
C HIS A 292 -5.56 -13.08 2.50
N ALA A 293 -4.80 -12.57 3.49
CA ALA A 293 -4.23 -13.40 4.55
C ALA A 293 -5.28 -14.22 5.30
N LEU A 294 -6.46 -13.65 5.52
CA LEU A 294 -7.58 -14.35 6.16
C LEU A 294 -8.24 -15.35 5.21
N SER A 295 -8.68 -14.90 4.02
CA SER A 295 -9.49 -15.71 3.11
C SER A 295 -8.71 -16.90 2.54
N ASP A 296 -7.44 -16.71 2.16
CA ASP A 296 -6.60 -17.76 1.58
C ASP A 296 -6.18 -18.84 2.60
N ASN A 297 -6.39 -18.58 3.88
CA ASN A 297 -6.09 -19.51 4.96
C ASN A 297 -7.33 -20.01 5.73
N GLY A 298 -8.52 -19.95 5.11
CA GLY A 298 -9.74 -20.57 5.63
C GLY A 298 -10.61 -19.68 6.53
N TYR A 299 -10.27 -18.39 6.67
CA TYR A 299 -11.02 -17.43 7.48
C TYR A 299 -11.78 -16.38 6.63
N ALA A 300 -12.32 -16.81 5.47
CA ALA A 300 -13.08 -15.95 4.57
C ALA A 300 -14.24 -15.22 5.27
N GLY A 301 -14.95 -15.90 6.18
CA GLY A 301 -16.02 -15.26 6.97
C GLY A 301 -15.51 -14.05 7.75
N THR A 302 -14.36 -14.17 8.42
CA THR A 302 -13.75 -13.02 9.14
C THR A 302 -13.33 -11.89 8.20
N ALA A 303 -12.85 -12.22 6.99
CA ALA A 303 -12.53 -11.20 5.98
C ALA A 303 -13.78 -10.44 5.53
N TYR A 304 -14.88 -11.14 5.28
CA TYR A 304 -16.16 -10.50 4.96
C TYR A 304 -16.72 -9.68 6.13
N ASP A 305 -16.62 -10.16 7.37
CA ASP A 305 -17.04 -9.42 8.57
C ASP A 305 -16.29 -8.07 8.66
N LEU A 306 -14.99 -8.04 8.36
CA LEU A 306 -14.21 -6.80 8.31
C LEU A 306 -14.66 -5.87 7.18
N LEU A 307 -14.82 -6.38 5.95
CA LEU A 307 -15.27 -5.56 4.81
C LEU A 307 -16.65 -4.95 5.04
N LEU A 308 -17.59 -5.75 5.58
CA LEU A 308 -19.00 -5.37 5.75
C LEU A 308 -19.26 -4.58 7.03
N ARG A 309 -18.25 -4.42 7.89
CA ARG A 309 -18.35 -3.62 9.12
C ARG A 309 -18.67 -2.17 8.79
N ARG A 310 -19.66 -1.59 9.50
CA ARG A 310 -20.13 -0.21 9.27
C ARG A 310 -19.67 0.77 10.34
N GLU A 311 -19.35 0.24 11.53
CA GLU A 311 -18.86 1.04 12.65
C GLU A 311 -17.36 1.34 12.49
N TYR A 312 -16.92 2.43 13.10
CA TYR A 312 -15.50 2.77 13.23
C TYR A 312 -14.73 1.67 14.00
N PRO A 313 -13.51 1.31 13.58
CA PRO A 313 -12.90 1.63 12.30
C PRO A 313 -13.31 0.61 11.20
N SER A 314 -13.56 1.07 10.02
CA SER A 314 -13.87 0.23 8.85
C SER A 314 -13.84 1.02 7.54
N TRP A 315 -13.78 0.33 6.40
CA TRP A 315 -13.93 0.95 5.06
C TRP A 315 -15.28 1.63 4.86
N LEU A 316 -16.34 1.13 5.50
CA LEU A 316 -17.70 1.63 5.30
C LEU A 316 -18.05 2.79 6.24
N TYR A 317 -17.31 2.98 7.33
CA TYR A 317 -17.55 4.07 8.27
C TYR A 317 -17.45 5.47 7.61
N PRO A 318 -16.39 5.80 6.83
CA PRO A 318 -16.31 7.09 6.15
C PRO A 318 -17.51 7.38 5.24
N ILE A 319 -18.09 6.34 4.63
CA ILE A 319 -19.27 6.48 3.78
C ILE A 319 -20.48 6.96 4.58
N SER A 320 -20.66 6.48 5.82
CA SER A 320 -21.71 6.95 6.73
C SER A 320 -21.56 8.43 7.10
N LYS A 321 -20.35 8.98 6.96
CA LYS A 321 -20.04 10.41 7.15
C LYS A 321 -20.08 11.21 5.84
N GLY A 322 -20.54 10.62 4.74
CA GLY A 322 -20.68 11.29 3.44
C GLY A 322 -19.46 11.24 2.53
N ALA A 323 -18.49 10.38 2.80
CA ALA A 323 -17.30 10.24 1.96
C ALA A 323 -17.64 9.97 0.50
N THR A 324 -16.93 10.66 -0.41
CA THR A 324 -16.99 10.47 -1.86
C THR A 324 -15.71 9.94 -2.47
N THR A 325 -14.67 9.84 -1.65
CA THR A 325 -13.34 9.31 -1.92
C THR A 325 -12.88 8.48 -0.72
N VAL A 326 -11.75 7.79 -0.82
CA VAL A 326 -11.13 7.10 0.31
C VAL A 326 -10.37 8.12 1.15
N TRP A 327 -10.45 7.98 2.47
CA TRP A 327 -9.79 8.86 3.43
C TRP A 327 -8.42 8.29 3.84
N GLU A 328 -7.51 9.17 4.22
CA GLU A 328 -6.20 8.83 4.77
C GLU A 328 -6.32 8.14 6.14
N HIS A 329 -7.18 8.65 7.00
CA HIS A 329 -7.44 8.10 8.32
C HIS A 329 -8.88 7.59 8.43
N TRP A 330 -9.08 6.46 9.12
CA TRP A 330 -10.39 5.81 9.23
C TRP A 330 -11.46 6.70 9.86
N ASP A 331 -11.08 7.58 10.79
CA ASP A 331 -11.95 8.55 11.45
C ASP A 331 -11.57 10.00 11.14
N GLY A 332 -11.21 10.30 9.92
CA GLY A 332 -10.98 11.69 9.49
C GLY A 332 -12.05 12.64 10.01
N ILE A 333 -13.32 12.16 10.10
CA ILE A 333 -14.39 12.72 10.93
C ILE A 333 -14.75 11.69 11.99
N LYS A 334 -14.53 12.01 13.26
CA LYS A 334 -14.79 11.14 14.41
C LYS A 334 -16.28 10.87 14.59
N PRO A 335 -16.67 9.86 15.39
CA PRO A 335 -18.07 9.58 15.69
C PRO A 335 -18.85 10.80 16.21
N ASP A 336 -18.23 11.64 17.02
CA ASP A 336 -18.82 12.88 17.58
C ASP A 336 -18.89 14.05 16.58
N GLY A 337 -18.38 13.88 15.35
CA GLY A 337 -18.37 14.89 14.30
C GLY A 337 -17.15 15.81 14.30
N THR A 338 -16.25 15.67 15.27
CA THR A 338 -14.97 16.42 15.27
C THR A 338 -13.97 15.80 14.29
N MET A 339 -12.95 16.57 13.88
CA MET A 339 -11.89 16.06 13.01
C MET A 339 -10.85 15.28 13.84
N TRP A 340 -10.27 14.24 13.26
CA TRP A 340 -9.18 13.50 13.86
C TRP A 340 -7.94 14.37 14.05
N SER A 341 -7.59 15.12 13.02
CA SER A 341 -6.50 16.09 13.01
C SER A 341 -6.84 17.26 12.11
N THR A 342 -6.32 18.44 12.38
CA THR A 342 -6.41 19.60 11.49
C THR A 342 -5.27 19.65 10.48
N ASP A 343 -4.15 19.01 10.78
CA ASP A 343 -2.91 19.09 10.02
C ASP A 343 -2.71 17.84 9.14
N MET A 344 -3.05 16.66 9.66
CA MET A 344 -2.86 15.38 8.99
C MET A 344 -4.22 14.72 8.77
N ASN A 345 -4.95 15.17 7.76
CA ASN A 345 -6.31 14.70 7.53
C ASN A 345 -6.72 14.87 6.05
N SER A 346 -6.31 13.93 5.21
CA SER A 346 -6.76 13.92 3.83
C SER A 346 -8.06 13.13 3.67
N PHE A 347 -9.08 13.78 3.09
CA PHE A 347 -10.33 13.12 2.69
C PHE A 347 -10.25 12.52 1.27
N ASN A 348 -9.07 12.54 0.65
CA ASN A 348 -8.86 11.98 -0.68
C ASN A 348 -7.45 11.39 -0.78
N HIS A 349 -7.33 10.14 -0.30
CA HIS A 349 -6.06 9.43 -0.15
C HIS A 349 -6.28 7.96 -0.49
N TYR A 350 -5.69 7.46 -1.57
CA TYR A 350 -6.14 6.20 -2.16
C TYR A 350 -5.62 4.91 -1.48
N ALA A 351 -4.61 4.99 -0.60
CA ALA A 351 -3.90 3.81 -0.08
C ALA A 351 -4.83 2.70 0.45
N TYR A 352 -5.78 3.03 1.33
CA TYR A 352 -6.74 2.05 1.87
C TYR A 352 -7.76 1.53 0.84
N GLY A 353 -7.83 2.16 -0.33
CA GLY A 353 -8.57 1.64 -1.47
C GLY A 353 -7.98 0.38 -2.09
N ALA A 354 -6.78 -0.02 -1.65
CA ALA A 354 -6.13 -1.29 -2.02
C ALA A 354 -7.02 -2.53 -1.79
N VAL A 355 -8.00 -2.43 -0.89
CA VAL A 355 -9.00 -3.49 -0.63
C VAL A 355 -9.75 -3.94 -1.89
N ALA A 356 -9.84 -3.12 -2.94
CA ALA A 356 -10.52 -3.51 -4.16
C ALA A 356 -9.83 -4.66 -4.91
N ASP A 357 -8.52 -4.89 -4.74
CA ASP A 357 -7.86 -6.09 -5.25
C ASP A 357 -8.52 -7.36 -4.69
N TRP A 358 -8.72 -7.41 -3.38
CA TRP A 358 -9.43 -8.52 -2.75
C TRP A 358 -10.90 -8.61 -3.20
N MET A 359 -11.60 -7.47 -3.33
CA MET A 359 -13.00 -7.47 -3.79
C MET A 359 -13.15 -8.09 -5.18
N TYR A 360 -12.22 -7.83 -6.11
CA TYR A 360 -12.21 -8.46 -7.43
C TYR A 360 -11.96 -9.98 -7.38
N GLY A 361 -11.13 -10.44 -6.44
CA GLY A 361 -10.83 -11.85 -6.29
C GLY A 361 -11.90 -12.64 -5.55
N ALA A 362 -12.71 -11.97 -4.70
CA ALA A 362 -13.74 -12.59 -3.86
C ALA A 362 -15.12 -12.59 -4.51
N ALA A 363 -15.33 -11.82 -5.59
CA ALA A 363 -16.55 -11.78 -6.38
C ALA A 363 -16.55 -12.89 -7.42
#